data_131f7c484e8d3838292349cc3b627e8a
#
_entry.id   131f7c484e8d3838292349cc3b627e8a
#
_cell.length_a   1.000
_cell.length_b   1.000
_cell.length_c   1.000
_cell.angle_alpha   90.00
_cell.angle_beta   90.00
_cell.angle_gamma   90.00
#
_symmetry.space_group_name_H-M   'P 1'
#
loop_
_entity.id
_entity.type
_entity.pdbx_description
1 polymer ?
#
loop_
_entity_poly.entity_id
_entity_poly.type
_entity_poly.pdbx_seq_one_letter_code
_entity_poly.pdbx_strand_id
1 'polypeptide(L)'
;MPLQLFPALQRIQEPSISGFLSQVPSSFMQAYDKLFVEESVKNGNEEEENFLNRLHTNRQMMLEPIMKFHRRAGTFTTGVEDATKLLKDRSTKVLVSTHQPNLFAYGGIFKKIVLLQTLKDHLADSALKIVNLFVVIDHDFASEHWIRVAQLPNIRSIDGVMQLRLPVVKSSRWQLVCNMPLPSRMVLDHWRHQLYSWIQKSSIFQQRKVKSSDHWENAKLKLISNLESFWNMVEESYDNADTYAEFNSYLMSKIVNRAWQYDTLFIRLTDLSKIFERGYGNLLRNFDNYSKNLKGMEQLFLKEGIPSGVSSSSYLYSTLWLHCNCGSKAATKISNRTALQDNKTSLTLAGHCVDCKKYLRSELMIDVDGAIQCSDSHTLNDFSPRSIPIVLLLSSELGISCYASGTDGMRYILFGNTLFKEFSPNNTPVFIVWPARDSYYGFAQSEALRSIQLTNFGNMDGYVGELDQKEKRFQSAITPILNERNQTIRQGKQTARDDILSNLFSLKQEQRMIRSQRKLAEKVENALTLRPSVIDYAINFGLEQTEMHWRNGVLYNDNLNRPNNISSESNFFI
;
A
#
# COMPACT_ATOMS: atom_id res chain seq x y z
N MET A 1 9.24 -8.96 7.47
CA MET A 1 8.69 -8.31 8.66
C MET A 1 7.17 -8.04 8.66
N PRO A 2 6.46 -7.62 7.59
CA PRO A 2 5.00 -7.39 7.68
C PRO A 2 4.15 -8.64 7.93
N LEU A 3 4.58 -9.82 7.48
CA LEU A 3 3.88 -11.10 7.73
C LEU A 3 3.87 -11.54 9.20
N GLN A 4 4.67 -10.93 10.06
CA GLN A 4 4.75 -11.25 11.49
C GLN A 4 3.83 -10.35 12.33
N LEU A 5 3.24 -9.29 11.75
CA LEU A 5 2.43 -8.36 12.53
C LEU A 5 1.13 -9.02 13.01
N PHE A 6 0.38 -9.64 12.12
CA PHE A 6 -0.90 -10.25 12.49
C PHE A 6 -0.75 -11.39 13.50
N PRO A 7 0.18 -12.34 13.33
CA PRO A 7 0.50 -13.34 14.37
C PRO A 7 1.04 -12.73 15.66
N ALA A 8 1.79 -11.62 15.60
CA ALA A 8 2.25 -10.92 16.79
C ALA A 8 1.08 -10.27 17.53
N LEU A 9 0.16 -9.61 16.81
CA LEU A 9 -1.04 -9.02 17.38
C LEU A 9 -1.95 -10.06 18.03
N GLN A 10 -2.08 -11.23 17.44
CA GLN A 10 -2.89 -12.35 17.99
C GLN A 10 -2.35 -12.89 19.33
N ARG A 11 -1.07 -12.66 19.65
CA ARG A 11 -0.47 -13.06 20.94
C ARG A 11 -0.76 -12.07 22.06
N ILE A 12 -1.27 -10.89 21.74
CA ILE A 12 -1.58 -9.87 22.74
C ILE A 12 -2.84 -10.26 23.49
N GLN A 13 -2.75 -10.42 24.80
CA GLN A 13 -3.88 -10.79 25.67
C GLN A 13 -4.70 -9.58 26.14
N GLU A 14 -4.36 -8.37 25.68
CA GLU A 14 -5.12 -7.17 26.03
C GLU A 14 -6.54 -7.26 25.48
N PRO A 15 -7.60 -7.16 26.31
CA PRO A 15 -8.98 -7.38 25.90
C PRO A 15 -9.46 -6.48 24.76
N SER A 16 -8.96 -5.25 24.68
CA SER A 16 -9.32 -4.31 23.60
C SER A 16 -8.78 -4.74 22.24
N ILE A 17 -7.58 -5.31 22.18
CA ILE A 17 -6.98 -5.83 20.94
C ILE A 17 -7.54 -7.20 20.60
N SER A 18 -7.58 -8.12 21.56
CA SER A 18 -8.11 -9.48 21.31
C SER A 18 -9.58 -9.45 20.92
N GLY A 19 -10.39 -8.62 21.58
CA GLY A 19 -11.79 -8.39 21.24
C GLY A 19 -11.98 -7.81 19.84
N PHE A 20 -11.12 -6.87 19.42
CA PHE A 20 -11.15 -6.35 18.05
C PHE A 20 -10.72 -7.42 17.02
N LEU A 21 -9.61 -8.10 17.26
CA LEU A 21 -9.10 -9.12 16.33
C LEU A 21 -10.07 -10.29 16.14
N SER A 22 -10.83 -10.66 17.18
CA SER A 22 -11.89 -11.66 17.07
C SER A 22 -13.06 -11.25 16.17
N GLN A 23 -13.24 -9.95 15.98
CA GLN A 23 -14.25 -9.40 15.07
C GLN A 23 -13.76 -9.30 13.63
N VAL A 24 -12.45 -9.36 13.37
CA VAL A 24 -11.89 -9.33 12.01
C VAL A 24 -12.12 -10.68 11.34
N PRO A 25 -12.85 -10.75 10.22
CA PRO A 25 -13.04 -12.00 9.49
C PRO A 25 -11.71 -12.63 9.09
N SER A 26 -11.55 -13.91 9.33
CA SER A 26 -10.39 -14.69 8.92
C SER A 26 -10.60 -15.40 7.58
N SER A 27 -11.85 -15.50 7.11
CA SER A 27 -12.21 -16.10 5.82
C SER A 27 -13.18 -15.22 5.04
N PHE A 28 -13.30 -15.51 3.75
CA PHE A 28 -14.26 -14.85 2.87
C PHE A 28 -15.70 -15.03 3.36
N MET A 29 -16.08 -16.26 3.73
CA MET A 29 -17.44 -16.54 4.22
C MET A 29 -17.77 -15.81 5.51
N GLN A 30 -16.82 -15.71 6.44
CA GLN A 30 -17.05 -14.91 7.66
C GLN A 30 -17.26 -13.41 7.34
N ALA A 31 -16.56 -12.88 6.34
CA ALA A 31 -16.78 -11.51 5.91
C ALA A 31 -18.15 -11.31 5.26
N TYR A 32 -18.56 -12.29 4.44
CA TYR A 32 -19.89 -12.33 3.83
C TYR A 32 -20.98 -12.36 4.90
N ASP A 33 -20.93 -13.30 5.84
CA ASP A 33 -21.94 -13.47 6.90
C ASP A 33 -22.09 -12.19 7.73
N LYS A 34 -20.99 -11.54 8.10
CA LYS A 34 -21.04 -10.28 8.85
C LYS A 34 -21.72 -9.16 8.09
N LEU A 35 -21.44 -9.02 6.81
CA LEU A 35 -22.08 -7.99 5.98
C LEU A 35 -23.56 -8.27 5.75
N PHE A 36 -23.96 -9.53 5.73
CA PHE A 36 -25.36 -9.95 5.55
C PHE A 36 -26.19 -9.78 6.82
N VAL A 37 -25.64 -10.17 7.99
CA VAL A 37 -26.38 -10.21 9.28
C VAL A 37 -26.58 -8.81 9.89
N GLU A 38 -25.68 -7.84 9.64
CA GLU A 38 -25.79 -6.49 10.22
C GLU A 38 -27.03 -5.70 9.80
N GLU A 39 -27.85 -6.23 8.91
CA GLU A 39 -29.07 -5.55 8.45
C GLU A 39 -30.26 -5.68 9.42
N SER A 40 -30.22 -6.60 10.37
CA SER A 40 -31.40 -7.00 11.18
C SER A 40 -31.56 -6.25 12.50
N VAL A 41 -30.67 -5.31 12.86
CA VAL A 41 -30.68 -4.65 14.18
C VAL A 41 -30.61 -3.12 14.03
N LYS A 42 -31.62 -2.49 13.45
CA LYS A 42 -31.76 -1.03 13.47
C LYS A 42 -32.97 -0.63 14.32
N ASN A 43 -32.70 0.05 15.41
CA ASN A 43 -33.71 0.70 16.26
C ASN A 43 -33.91 2.12 15.73
N GLY A 44 -34.94 2.36 14.95
CA GLY A 44 -35.26 3.69 14.35
C GLY A 44 -35.52 4.77 15.39
N ASN A 45 -34.45 5.35 15.94
CA ASN A 45 -34.54 6.54 16.79
C ASN A 45 -34.19 7.81 15.99
N GLU A 46 -34.51 8.98 16.55
CA GLU A 46 -34.30 10.27 15.90
C GLU A 46 -32.83 10.56 15.55
N GLU A 47 -31.88 10.07 16.34
CA GLU A 47 -30.45 10.22 16.09
C GLU A 47 -30.01 9.41 14.87
N GLU A 48 -30.58 8.21 14.68
CA GLU A 48 -30.33 7.36 13.52
C GLU A 48 -30.90 8.01 12.25
N GLU A 49 -32.10 8.58 12.29
CA GLU A 49 -32.72 9.29 11.16
C GLU A 49 -31.86 10.51 10.76
N ASN A 50 -31.38 11.29 11.71
CA ASN A 50 -30.50 12.43 11.47
C ASN A 50 -29.16 12.00 10.86
N PHE A 51 -28.59 10.89 11.32
CA PHE A 51 -27.40 10.29 10.75
C PHE A 51 -27.62 9.88 9.29
N LEU A 52 -28.71 9.14 8.99
CA LEU A 52 -29.04 8.70 7.63
C LEU A 52 -29.30 9.88 6.67
N ASN A 53 -29.93 10.94 7.14
CA ASN A 53 -30.17 12.17 6.35
C ASN A 53 -28.82 12.85 6.00
N ARG A 54 -27.90 12.92 6.95
CA ARG A 54 -26.56 13.44 6.73
C ARG A 54 -25.77 12.60 5.73
N LEU A 55 -25.80 11.27 5.86
CA LEU A 55 -25.16 10.37 4.91
C LEU A 55 -25.68 10.57 3.50
N HIS A 56 -26.98 10.69 3.34
CA HIS A 56 -27.59 10.95 2.04
C HIS A 56 -27.07 12.24 1.40
N THR A 57 -27.04 13.34 2.17
CA THR A 57 -26.50 14.61 1.70
C THR A 57 -25.03 14.50 1.31
N ASN A 58 -24.21 13.89 2.17
CA ASN A 58 -22.77 13.71 1.92
C ASN A 58 -22.53 12.85 0.66
N ARG A 59 -23.28 11.77 0.49
CA ARG A 59 -23.19 10.91 -0.70
C ARG A 59 -23.60 11.64 -1.96
N GLN A 60 -24.62 12.50 -1.90
CA GLN A 60 -24.99 13.36 -3.03
C GLN A 60 -23.86 14.32 -3.44
N MET A 61 -23.17 14.91 -2.45
CA MET A 61 -22.02 15.78 -2.72
C MET A 61 -20.84 15.05 -3.38
N MET A 62 -20.71 13.73 -3.22
CA MET A 62 -19.67 12.93 -3.86
C MET A 62 -19.90 12.70 -5.36
N LEU A 63 -21.14 12.80 -5.84
CA LEU A 63 -21.51 12.34 -7.19
C LEU A 63 -20.77 13.11 -8.29
N GLU A 64 -20.72 14.42 -8.18
CA GLU A 64 -20.03 15.24 -9.18
C GLU A 64 -18.53 14.98 -9.21
N PRO A 65 -17.79 15.00 -8.09
CA PRO A 65 -16.36 14.60 -8.06
C PRO A 65 -16.11 13.22 -8.65
N ILE A 66 -16.93 12.21 -8.31
CA ILE A 66 -16.81 10.85 -8.85
C ILE A 66 -17.01 10.86 -10.37
N MET A 67 -18.08 11.45 -10.86
CA MET A 67 -18.36 11.51 -12.30
C MET A 67 -17.26 12.27 -13.06
N LYS A 68 -16.77 13.38 -12.50
CA LYS A 68 -15.65 14.15 -13.05
C LYS A 68 -14.39 13.31 -13.15
N PHE A 69 -14.04 12.59 -12.07
CA PHE A 69 -12.91 11.68 -12.06
C PHE A 69 -13.01 10.63 -13.18
N HIS A 70 -14.13 9.92 -13.24
CA HIS A 70 -14.29 8.82 -14.21
C HIS A 70 -14.37 9.30 -15.67
N ARG A 71 -14.97 10.47 -15.92
CA ARG A 71 -14.97 11.05 -17.28
C ARG A 71 -13.55 11.40 -17.71
N ARG A 72 -12.76 12.05 -16.86
CA ARG A 72 -11.36 12.39 -17.15
C ARG A 72 -10.48 11.16 -17.27
N ALA A 73 -10.66 10.18 -16.42
CA ALA A 73 -9.95 8.91 -16.49
C ALA A 73 -10.35 8.05 -17.73
N GLY A 74 -11.44 8.38 -18.43
CA GLY A 74 -11.98 7.56 -19.51
C GLY A 74 -12.55 6.22 -19.01
N THR A 75 -13.10 6.21 -17.79
CA THR A 75 -13.63 5.01 -17.11
C THR A 75 -15.09 5.18 -16.68
N PHE A 76 -15.81 6.15 -17.24
CA PHE A 76 -17.23 6.36 -17.01
C PHE A 76 -18.05 5.36 -17.85
N THR A 77 -18.04 4.10 -17.40
CA THR A 77 -18.79 2.99 -18.00
C THR A 77 -20.24 2.98 -17.53
N THR A 78 -21.13 2.20 -18.17
CA THR A 78 -22.51 2.01 -17.72
C THR A 78 -22.55 1.47 -16.27
N GLY A 79 -21.68 0.51 -15.93
CA GLY A 79 -21.59 0.00 -14.54
C GLY A 79 -21.23 1.08 -13.53
N VAL A 80 -20.24 1.95 -13.85
CA VAL A 80 -19.88 3.09 -12.99
C VAL A 80 -21.02 4.10 -12.87
N GLU A 81 -21.75 4.37 -13.95
CA GLU A 81 -22.92 5.22 -13.92
C GLU A 81 -24.01 4.66 -13.00
N ASP A 82 -24.30 3.37 -13.11
CA ASP A 82 -25.30 2.70 -12.27
C ASP A 82 -24.86 2.63 -10.80
N ALA A 83 -23.60 2.32 -10.53
CA ALA A 83 -23.06 2.39 -9.17
C ALA A 83 -23.16 3.81 -8.57
N THR A 84 -22.96 4.85 -9.39
CA THR A 84 -23.13 6.25 -8.99
C THR A 84 -24.60 6.55 -8.63
N LYS A 85 -25.56 6.01 -9.39
CA LYS A 85 -26.99 6.11 -9.06
C LYS A 85 -27.33 5.39 -7.77
N LEU A 86 -26.80 4.17 -7.56
CA LEU A 86 -27.01 3.40 -6.34
C LEU A 86 -26.44 4.08 -5.10
N LEU A 87 -25.32 4.80 -5.21
CA LEU A 87 -24.70 5.51 -4.08
C LEU A 87 -25.64 6.54 -3.43
N LYS A 88 -26.62 7.08 -4.17
CA LYS A 88 -27.63 8.02 -3.66
C LYS A 88 -28.58 7.37 -2.67
N ASP A 89 -28.81 6.08 -2.79
CA ASP A 89 -29.77 5.37 -1.94
C ASP A 89 -29.17 5.19 -0.53
N ARG A 90 -29.98 5.52 0.49
CA ARG A 90 -29.58 5.44 1.90
C ARG A 90 -29.29 4.01 2.34
N SER A 91 -30.01 3.03 1.76
CA SER A 91 -29.85 1.61 2.06
C SER A 91 -28.61 1.00 1.43
N THR A 92 -27.93 1.70 0.52
CA THR A 92 -26.74 1.18 -0.15
C THR A 92 -25.60 0.96 0.82
N LYS A 93 -25.10 -0.27 0.87
CA LYS A 93 -23.88 -0.63 1.58
C LYS A 93 -22.66 -0.19 0.77
N VAL A 94 -21.75 0.56 1.41
CA VAL A 94 -20.55 1.09 0.76
C VAL A 94 -19.34 0.30 1.26
N LEU A 95 -18.70 -0.46 0.38
CA LEU A 95 -17.48 -1.22 0.67
C LEU A 95 -16.28 -0.38 0.20
N VAL A 96 -15.34 -0.13 1.10
CA VAL A 96 -14.25 0.83 0.86
C VAL A 96 -12.87 0.19 0.95
N SER A 97 -12.00 0.59 0.05
CA SER A 97 -10.55 0.49 0.22
C SER A 97 -9.87 1.82 -0.10
N THR A 98 -8.72 2.04 0.49
CA THR A 98 -7.95 3.28 0.30
C THR A 98 -6.50 2.99 0.00
N HIS A 99 -5.86 3.84 -0.80
CA HIS A 99 -4.40 3.86 -0.95
C HIS A 99 -3.89 5.16 -1.59
N GLN A 100 -2.57 5.41 -1.43
CA GLN A 100 -1.89 6.47 -2.17
C GLN A 100 -1.84 6.14 -3.68
N PRO A 101 -1.73 7.18 -4.56
CA PRO A 101 -1.54 7.02 -6.00
C PRO A 101 -0.07 6.63 -6.31
N ASN A 102 0.29 5.40 -5.99
CA ASN A 102 1.65 4.86 -6.16
C ASN A 102 2.00 4.72 -7.64
N LEU A 103 3.27 4.94 -7.98
CA LEU A 103 3.78 4.67 -9.31
C LEU A 103 3.58 3.19 -9.66
N PHE A 104 2.79 2.91 -10.69
CA PHE A 104 2.46 1.56 -11.11
C PHE A 104 2.20 0.64 -9.92
N ALA A 105 1.21 0.96 -9.14
CA ALA A 105 0.90 0.42 -7.83
C ALA A 105 1.17 -1.09 -7.67
N TYR A 106 1.60 -1.53 -6.50
CA TYR A 106 1.87 -2.94 -6.25
C TYR A 106 0.59 -3.77 -6.12
N GLY A 107 0.69 -5.08 -6.41
CA GLY A 107 -0.45 -5.99 -6.49
C GLY A 107 -1.36 -6.00 -5.26
N GLY A 108 -0.82 -5.80 -4.06
CA GLY A 108 -1.62 -5.78 -2.82
C GLY A 108 -2.69 -4.67 -2.76
N ILE A 109 -2.53 -3.59 -3.54
CA ILE A 109 -3.55 -2.54 -3.64
C ILE A 109 -4.75 -3.07 -4.43
N PHE A 110 -4.49 -3.66 -5.56
CA PHE A 110 -5.52 -4.21 -6.44
C PHE A 110 -6.25 -5.41 -5.84
N LYS A 111 -5.54 -6.26 -5.08
CA LYS A 111 -6.16 -7.38 -4.38
C LYS A 111 -7.27 -6.96 -3.41
N LYS A 112 -7.13 -5.83 -2.73
CA LYS A 112 -8.20 -5.29 -1.89
C LYS A 112 -9.45 -4.96 -2.71
N ILE A 113 -9.27 -4.42 -3.92
CA ILE A 113 -10.38 -4.10 -4.83
C ILE A 113 -11.03 -5.40 -5.33
N VAL A 114 -10.23 -6.39 -5.73
CA VAL A 114 -10.73 -7.72 -6.13
C VAL A 114 -11.51 -8.38 -4.98
N LEU A 115 -11.01 -8.31 -3.76
CA LEU A 115 -11.73 -8.83 -2.57
C LEU A 115 -13.11 -8.19 -2.42
N LEU A 116 -13.18 -6.86 -2.48
CA LEU A 116 -14.46 -6.15 -2.34
C LEU A 116 -15.42 -6.43 -3.50
N GLN A 117 -14.88 -6.56 -4.73
CA GLN A 117 -15.71 -6.94 -5.87
C GLN A 117 -16.24 -8.37 -5.75
N THR A 118 -15.40 -9.30 -5.31
CA THR A 118 -15.83 -10.69 -5.08
C THR A 118 -16.92 -10.77 -4.00
N LEU A 119 -16.82 -9.99 -2.93
CA LEU A 119 -17.88 -9.86 -1.91
C LEU A 119 -19.17 -9.29 -2.50
N LYS A 120 -19.07 -8.22 -3.28
CA LYS A 120 -20.21 -7.61 -3.95
C LYS A 120 -20.92 -8.61 -4.86
N ASP A 121 -20.18 -9.32 -5.69
CA ASP A 121 -20.72 -10.31 -6.64
C ASP A 121 -21.42 -11.46 -5.91
N HIS A 122 -20.86 -11.91 -4.78
CA HIS A 122 -21.47 -12.97 -3.95
C HIS A 122 -22.75 -12.52 -3.24
N LEU A 123 -22.84 -11.23 -2.92
CA LEU A 123 -24.02 -10.62 -2.30
C LEU A 123 -25.06 -10.18 -3.36
N ALA A 124 -24.76 -10.30 -4.65
CA ALA A 124 -25.65 -9.84 -5.73
C ALA A 124 -27.01 -10.58 -5.75
N ASP A 125 -27.05 -11.85 -5.30
CA ASP A 125 -28.28 -12.65 -5.18
C ASP A 125 -29.15 -12.23 -3.97
N SER A 126 -28.61 -11.37 -3.10
CA SER A 126 -29.36 -10.78 -1.99
C SER A 126 -30.07 -9.49 -2.45
N ALA A 127 -31.09 -9.06 -1.72
CA ALA A 127 -31.76 -7.78 -1.98
C ALA A 127 -30.88 -6.53 -1.66
N LEU A 128 -29.60 -6.75 -1.32
CA LEU A 128 -28.68 -5.70 -0.89
C LEU A 128 -28.19 -4.86 -2.06
N LYS A 129 -28.28 -3.54 -1.93
CA LYS A 129 -27.63 -2.59 -2.83
C LYS A 129 -26.22 -2.34 -2.35
N ILE A 130 -25.21 -2.62 -3.19
CA ILE A 130 -23.80 -2.55 -2.82
C ILE A 130 -23.02 -1.73 -3.83
N VAL A 131 -22.16 -0.84 -3.32
CA VAL A 131 -21.23 -0.04 -4.12
C VAL A 131 -19.82 -0.19 -3.56
N ASN A 132 -18.86 -0.48 -4.45
CA ASN A 132 -17.44 -0.42 -4.13
C ASN A 132 -16.90 0.99 -4.33
N LEU A 133 -16.18 1.51 -3.35
CA LEU A 133 -15.55 2.82 -3.38
C LEU A 133 -14.05 2.71 -3.11
N PHE A 134 -13.23 3.28 -3.99
CA PHE A 134 -11.80 3.43 -3.79
C PHE A 134 -11.44 4.89 -3.54
N VAL A 135 -10.91 5.19 -2.35
CA VAL A 135 -10.47 6.54 -2.00
C VAL A 135 -8.97 6.67 -2.22
N VAL A 136 -8.59 7.53 -3.15
CA VAL A 136 -7.20 7.85 -3.47
C VAL A 136 -6.66 8.83 -2.43
N ILE A 137 -5.67 8.40 -1.65
CA ILE A 137 -5.03 9.23 -0.61
C ILE A 137 -3.93 10.08 -1.27
N ASP A 138 -4.29 11.21 -1.81
CA ASP A 138 -3.43 12.08 -2.62
C ASP A 138 -2.77 13.22 -1.82
N HIS A 139 -2.92 13.25 -0.50
CA HIS A 139 -2.31 14.23 0.40
C HIS A 139 -0.98 13.80 1.02
N ASP A 140 -0.42 12.65 0.63
CA ASP A 140 0.86 12.20 1.15
C ASP A 140 2.05 12.93 0.49
N PHE A 141 3.23 12.80 1.09
CA PHE A 141 4.43 13.46 0.59
C PHE A 141 5.04 12.71 -0.60
N ALA A 142 5.51 13.45 -1.57
CA ALA A 142 6.24 12.94 -2.73
C ALA A 142 7.51 12.13 -2.36
N SER A 143 8.07 12.35 -1.17
CA SER A 143 9.24 11.61 -0.69
C SER A 143 8.98 10.15 -0.35
N GLU A 144 7.72 9.76 -0.15
CA GLU A 144 7.37 8.39 0.17
C GLU A 144 7.83 7.43 -0.94
N HIS A 145 8.57 6.38 -0.53
CA HIS A 145 9.21 5.46 -1.47
C HIS A 145 8.19 4.85 -2.45
N TRP A 146 7.08 4.33 -1.92
CA TRP A 146 6.06 3.65 -2.71
C TRP A 146 5.33 4.54 -3.71
N ILE A 147 5.26 5.85 -3.44
CA ILE A 147 4.64 6.80 -4.34
C ILE A 147 5.42 6.92 -5.65
N ARG A 148 6.74 6.89 -5.58
CA ARG A 148 7.62 7.25 -6.71
C ARG A 148 8.48 6.11 -7.25
N VAL A 149 8.38 4.90 -6.69
CA VAL A 149 9.19 3.76 -7.11
C VAL A 149 8.30 2.54 -7.31
N ALA A 150 8.27 2.04 -8.54
CA ALA A 150 7.74 0.72 -8.83
C ALA A 150 8.89 -0.29 -8.86
N GLN A 151 8.69 -1.44 -8.27
CA GLN A 151 9.70 -2.48 -8.12
C GLN A 151 9.31 -3.74 -8.90
N LEU A 152 10.29 -4.32 -9.60
CA LEU A 152 10.16 -5.57 -10.34
C LEU A 152 11.35 -6.48 -10.02
N PRO A 153 11.18 -7.81 -9.99
CA PRO A 153 12.28 -8.73 -9.78
C PRO A 153 13.25 -8.70 -10.97
N ASN A 154 14.56 -8.61 -10.69
CA ASN A 154 15.57 -8.63 -11.74
C ASN A 154 16.94 -9.02 -11.16
N ILE A 155 17.30 -10.29 -11.28
CA ILE A 155 18.56 -10.85 -10.75
C ILE A 155 19.82 -10.14 -11.27
N ARG A 156 19.72 -9.47 -12.42
CA ARG A 156 20.85 -8.73 -13.03
C ARG A 156 21.08 -7.37 -12.38
N SER A 157 20.10 -6.86 -11.62
CA SER A 157 20.27 -5.66 -10.79
C SER A 157 21.23 -5.91 -9.62
N ILE A 158 21.74 -4.84 -9.03
CA ILE A 158 22.72 -4.92 -7.94
C ILE A 158 22.18 -5.70 -6.72
N ASP A 159 20.89 -5.49 -6.42
CA ASP A 159 20.18 -6.04 -5.27
C ASP A 159 19.10 -7.07 -5.65
N GLY A 160 19.03 -7.52 -6.92
CA GLY A 160 18.00 -8.43 -7.39
C GLY A 160 16.67 -7.76 -7.77
N VAL A 161 16.59 -6.43 -7.69
CA VAL A 161 15.37 -5.64 -7.94
C VAL A 161 15.62 -4.54 -8.96
N MET A 162 14.80 -4.48 -10.00
CA MET A 162 14.72 -3.33 -10.90
C MET A 162 13.75 -2.30 -10.34
N GLN A 163 14.12 -1.03 -10.43
CA GLN A 163 13.30 0.08 -9.98
C GLN A 163 12.97 1.01 -11.15
N LEU A 164 11.69 1.16 -11.45
CA LEU A 164 11.21 2.30 -12.22
C LEU A 164 11.00 3.45 -11.23
N ARG A 165 11.74 4.52 -11.41
CA ARG A 165 11.76 5.60 -10.42
C ARG A 165 11.35 6.94 -11.04
N LEU A 166 10.41 7.63 -10.39
CA LEU A 166 10.16 9.04 -10.68
C LEU A 166 11.33 9.87 -10.14
N PRO A 167 12.07 10.59 -11.00
CA PRO A 167 13.08 11.53 -10.54
C PRO A 167 12.40 12.71 -9.85
N VAL A 168 12.68 12.90 -8.57
CA VAL A 168 12.18 14.04 -7.78
C VAL A 168 13.36 14.89 -7.35
N VAL A 169 13.34 16.17 -7.70
CA VAL A 169 14.35 17.12 -7.25
C VAL A 169 14.25 17.33 -5.74
N LYS A 170 15.37 17.63 -5.10
CA LYS A 170 15.44 17.74 -3.63
C LYS A 170 14.45 18.76 -3.07
N SER A 171 14.20 19.84 -3.78
CA SER A 171 13.23 20.90 -3.43
C SER A 171 11.77 20.46 -3.47
N SER A 172 11.42 19.40 -4.21
CA SER A 172 10.03 18.88 -4.31
C SER A 172 9.78 17.68 -3.41
N ARG A 173 10.73 17.31 -2.57
CA ARG A 173 10.65 16.12 -1.73
C ARG A 173 9.44 16.12 -0.79
N TRP A 174 9.07 17.28 -0.29
CA TRP A 174 8.00 17.45 0.70
C TRP A 174 6.71 18.02 0.09
N GLN A 175 6.61 18.09 -1.22
CA GLN A 175 5.36 18.43 -1.89
C GLN A 175 4.32 17.32 -1.66
N LEU A 176 3.06 17.71 -1.64
CA LEU A 176 1.94 16.79 -1.66
C LEU A 176 1.83 16.16 -3.04
N VAL A 177 1.47 14.89 -3.09
CA VAL A 177 1.37 14.14 -4.36
C VAL A 177 0.33 14.75 -5.29
N CYS A 178 -0.77 15.28 -4.76
CA CYS A 178 -1.79 15.99 -5.56
C CYS A 178 -1.26 17.24 -6.28
N ASN A 179 -0.16 17.83 -5.80
CA ASN A 179 0.47 19.01 -6.39
C ASN A 179 1.69 18.68 -7.27
N MET A 180 2.06 17.41 -7.40
CA MET A 180 3.19 16.99 -8.22
C MET A 180 2.85 17.11 -9.70
N PRO A 181 3.74 17.70 -10.52
CA PRO A 181 3.57 17.70 -11.96
C PRO A 181 3.72 16.29 -12.54
N LEU A 182 3.20 16.08 -13.71
CA LEU A 182 3.46 14.88 -14.50
C LEU A 182 4.96 14.67 -14.73
N PRO A 183 5.45 13.43 -14.80
CA PRO A 183 6.78 13.14 -15.32
C PRO A 183 6.90 13.62 -16.77
N SER A 184 8.08 14.00 -17.21
CA SER A 184 8.28 14.32 -18.63
C SER A 184 8.08 13.07 -19.50
N ARG A 185 7.68 13.26 -20.77
CA ARG A 185 7.57 12.16 -21.76
C ARG A 185 8.86 11.33 -21.82
N MET A 186 10.01 11.96 -21.75
CA MET A 186 11.32 11.28 -21.75
C MET A 186 11.45 10.29 -20.58
N VAL A 187 10.90 10.60 -19.41
CA VAL A 187 10.89 9.68 -18.25
C VAL A 187 9.96 8.49 -18.52
N LEU A 188 8.80 8.75 -19.12
CA LEU A 188 7.84 7.70 -19.49
C LEU A 188 8.47 6.73 -20.52
N ASP A 189 9.07 7.27 -21.58
CA ASP A 189 9.76 6.50 -22.63
C ASP A 189 10.94 5.69 -22.05
N HIS A 190 11.67 6.28 -21.09
CA HIS A 190 12.75 5.58 -20.40
C HIS A 190 12.23 4.37 -19.62
N TRP A 191 11.12 4.50 -18.89
CA TRP A 191 10.50 3.37 -18.19
C TRP A 191 10.07 2.25 -19.14
N ARG A 192 9.43 2.62 -20.28
CA ARG A 192 9.05 1.66 -21.32
C ARG A 192 10.27 0.91 -21.84
N HIS A 193 11.34 1.65 -22.17
CA HIS A 193 12.58 1.05 -22.66
C HIS A 193 13.23 0.12 -21.61
N GLN A 194 13.20 0.48 -20.33
CA GLN A 194 13.69 -0.38 -19.26
C GLN A 194 12.92 -1.71 -19.19
N LEU A 195 11.59 -1.67 -19.33
CA LEU A 195 10.74 -2.87 -19.32
C LEU A 195 11.02 -3.77 -20.54
N TYR A 196 11.13 -3.21 -21.73
CA TYR A 196 11.54 -3.96 -22.92
C TYR A 196 12.90 -4.62 -22.74
N SER A 197 13.88 -3.86 -22.27
CA SER A 197 15.22 -4.35 -22.01
C SER A 197 15.24 -5.46 -20.94
N TRP A 198 14.38 -5.36 -19.93
CA TRP A 198 14.23 -6.35 -18.88
C TRP A 198 13.75 -7.70 -19.44
N ILE A 199 12.74 -7.70 -20.31
CA ILE A 199 12.25 -8.91 -21.00
C ILE A 199 13.33 -9.45 -21.95
N GLN A 200 13.85 -8.61 -22.85
CA GLN A 200 14.75 -9.03 -23.93
C GLN A 200 16.08 -9.62 -23.43
N LYS A 201 16.60 -9.10 -22.32
CA LYS A 201 17.89 -9.53 -21.75
C LYS A 201 17.78 -10.72 -20.80
N SER A 202 16.59 -11.26 -20.56
CA SER A 202 16.43 -12.40 -19.67
C SER A 202 17.15 -13.62 -20.22
N SER A 203 17.98 -14.26 -19.40
CA SER A 203 18.75 -15.46 -19.76
C SER A 203 17.85 -16.66 -19.99
N ILE A 204 16.61 -16.62 -19.49
CA ILE A 204 15.60 -17.68 -19.72
C ILE A 204 15.30 -17.88 -21.21
N PHE A 205 15.38 -16.81 -22.01
CA PHE A 205 15.13 -16.83 -23.46
C PHE A 205 16.40 -17.04 -24.30
N GLN A 206 17.60 -17.09 -23.67
CA GLN A 206 18.88 -17.22 -24.38
C GLN A 206 19.37 -18.67 -24.50
N GLN A 207 18.65 -19.63 -23.94
CA GLN A 207 19.06 -21.03 -23.92
C GLN A 207 18.84 -21.70 -25.31
N ARG A 208 19.89 -21.70 -26.13
CA ARG A 208 19.91 -22.24 -27.52
C ARG A 208 19.88 -23.78 -27.65
N LYS A 209 19.83 -24.55 -26.55
CA LYS A 209 20.10 -26.01 -26.60
C LYS A 209 18.90 -26.93 -26.35
N VAL A 210 17.69 -26.42 -26.18
CA VAL A 210 16.50 -27.26 -25.96
C VAL A 210 15.64 -27.31 -27.22
N LYS A 211 15.11 -28.47 -27.56
CA LYS A 211 14.33 -28.79 -28.77
C LYS A 211 13.04 -27.97 -29.03
N SER A 212 12.84 -26.84 -28.38
CA SER A 212 11.66 -25.99 -28.50
C SER A 212 12.01 -24.50 -28.59
N SER A 213 12.82 -24.10 -29.57
CA SER A 213 13.11 -22.67 -29.83
C SER A 213 11.84 -21.84 -29.98
N ASP A 214 10.82 -22.41 -30.62
CA ASP A 214 9.55 -21.74 -30.92
C ASP A 214 8.72 -21.48 -29.67
N HIS A 215 8.78 -22.34 -28.66
CA HIS A 215 8.08 -22.17 -27.40
C HIS A 215 8.58 -20.93 -26.63
N TRP A 216 9.89 -20.77 -26.51
CA TRP A 216 10.50 -19.64 -25.81
C TRP A 216 10.31 -18.31 -26.54
N GLU A 217 10.36 -18.33 -27.88
CA GLU A 217 10.08 -17.14 -28.69
C GLU A 217 8.62 -16.73 -28.56
N ASN A 218 7.69 -17.68 -28.62
CA ASN A 218 6.26 -17.42 -28.42
C ASN A 218 5.98 -16.89 -26.99
N ALA A 219 6.60 -17.46 -25.96
CA ALA A 219 6.48 -16.97 -24.60
C ALA A 219 6.98 -15.52 -24.47
N LYS A 220 8.11 -15.19 -25.06
CA LYS A 220 8.67 -13.84 -25.08
C LYS A 220 7.77 -12.86 -25.84
N LEU A 221 7.24 -13.26 -26.98
CA LEU A 221 6.28 -12.45 -27.76
C LEU A 221 5.02 -12.16 -26.95
N LYS A 222 4.51 -13.14 -26.20
CA LYS A 222 3.36 -12.95 -25.30
C LYS A 222 3.67 -11.91 -24.22
N LEU A 223 4.84 -11.96 -23.57
CA LEU A 223 5.24 -10.94 -22.57
C LEU A 223 5.29 -9.54 -23.18
N ILE A 224 5.84 -9.42 -24.40
CA ILE A 224 5.90 -8.14 -25.12
C ILE A 224 4.49 -7.65 -25.47
N SER A 225 3.63 -8.52 -25.97
CA SER A 225 2.23 -8.18 -26.26
C SER A 225 1.47 -7.71 -25.03
N ASN A 226 1.66 -8.39 -23.90
CA ASN A 226 1.08 -8.00 -22.62
C ASN A 226 1.61 -6.64 -22.15
N LEU A 227 2.92 -6.39 -22.31
CA LEU A 227 3.52 -5.08 -22.00
C LEU A 227 2.92 -3.97 -22.85
N GLU A 228 2.75 -4.19 -24.17
CA GLU A 228 2.16 -3.19 -25.07
C GLU A 228 0.71 -2.88 -24.69
N SER A 229 -0.09 -3.91 -24.42
CA SER A 229 -1.48 -3.74 -23.99
C SER A 229 -1.57 -2.92 -22.69
N PHE A 230 -0.71 -3.21 -21.71
CA PHE A 230 -0.62 -2.44 -20.49
C PHE A 230 -0.16 -1.01 -20.75
N TRP A 231 0.86 -0.83 -21.61
CA TRP A 231 1.45 0.47 -21.89
C TRP A 231 0.50 1.42 -22.60
N ASN A 232 -0.39 0.93 -23.45
CA ASN A 232 -1.45 1.74 -24.05
C ASN A 232 -2.33 2.41 -22.98
N MET A 233 -2.69 1.68 -21.91
CA MET A 233 -3.44 2.28 -20.81
C MET A 233 -2.59 3.30 -20.01
N VAL A 234 -1.29 3.08 -19.91
CA VAL A 234 -0.35 4.04 -19.28
C VAL A 234 -0.35 5.36 -20.06
N GLU A 235 -0.20 5.30 -21.38
CA GLU A 235 -0.18 6.48 -22.25
C GLU A 235 -1.52 7.24 -22.23
N GLU A 236 -2.64 6.54 -22.36
CA GLU A 236 -3.96 7.15 -22.24
C GLU A 236 -4.18 7.81 -20.86
N SER A 237 -3.66 7.23 -19.80
CA SER A 237 -3.79 7.80 -18.45
C SER A 237 -2.93 9.04 -18.29
N TYR A 238 -1.75 9.04 -18.88
CA TYR A 238 -0.84 10.17 -18.90
C TYR A 238 -1.43 11.35 -19.68
N ASP A 239 -2.00 11.10 -20.86
CA ASP A 239 -2.56 12.13 -21.74
C ASP A 239 -3.80 12.82 -21.13
N ASN A 240 -4.53 12.10 -20.29
CA ASN A 240 -5.75 12.61 -19.64
C ASN A 240 -5.48 13.31 -18.30
N ALA A 241 -4.27 13.20 -17.74
CA ALA A 241 -3.93 13.71 -16.42
C ALA A 241 -3.22 15.07 -16.47
N ASP A 242 -3.47 15.92 -15.48
CA ASP A 242 -2.74 17.18 -15.27
C ASP A 242 -1.65 17.01 -14.20
N THR A 243 -1.84 16.05 -13.29
CA THR A 243 -0.93 15.82 -12.15
C THR A 243 -0.49 14.38 -12.07
N TYR A 244 0.61 14.15 -11.34
CA TYR A 244 1.12 12.82 -11.07
C TYR A 244 0.10 11.93 -10.31
N ALA A 245 -0.64 12.52 -9.37
CA ALA A 245 -1.68 11.80 -8.64
C ALA A 245 -2.81 11.35 -9.59
N GLU A 246 -3.24 12.21 -10.51
CA GLU A 246 -4.25 11.88 -11.52
C GLU A 246 -3.74 10.78 -12.45
N PHE A 247 -2.52 10.89 -12.97
CA PHE A 247 -1.93 9.87 -13.84
C PHE A 247 -2.02 8.46 -13.23
N ASN A 248 -1.52 8.28 -12.00
CA ASN A 248 -1.53 6.98 -11.36
C ASN A 248 -2.95 6.52 -10.99
N SER A 249 -3.81 7.43 -10.54
CA SER A 249 -5.19 7.11 -10.17
C SER A 249 -6.03 6.73 -11.39
N TYR A 250 -5.83 7.40 -12.53
CA TYR A 250 -6.52 7.08 -13.77
C TYR A 250 -6.09 5.72 -14.31
N LEU A 251 -4.78 5.42 -14.24
CA LEU A 251 -4.28 4.08 -14.60
C LEU A 251 -4.89 2.99 -13.72
N MET A 252 -4.95 3.22 -12.40
CA MET A 252 -5.61 2.27 -11.49
C MET A 252 -7.08 2.07 -11.86
N SER A 253 -7.81 3.15 -12.11
CA SER A 253 -9.21 3.07 -12.52
C SER A 253 -9.41 2.37 -13.87
N LYS A 254 -8.49 2.57 -14.85
CA LYS A 254 -8.54 1.85 -16.14
C LYS A 254 -8.32 0.35 -15.98
N ILE A 255 -7.37 -0.06 -15.15
CA ILE A 255 -7.16 -1.48 -14.83
C ILE A 255 -8.43 -2.08 -14.24
N VAL A 256 -9.02 -1.41 -13.24
CA VAL A 256 -10.19 -1.91 -12.50
C VAL A 256 -11.46 -1.87 -13.34
N ASN A 257 -11.79 -0.72 -13.96
CA ASN A 257 -13.10 -0.52 -14.56
C ASN A 257 -13.13 -0.78 -16.09
N ARG A 258 -11.97 -0.77 -16.78
CA ARG A 258 -11.94 -1.09 -18.21
C ARG A 258 -11.40 -2.49 -18.49
N ALA A 259 -10.24 -2.84 -17.88
CA ALA A 259 -9.65 -4.16 -18.12
C ALA A 259 -10.42 -5.28 -17.39
N TRP A 260 -10.78 -5.06 -16.11
CA TRP A 260 -11.54 -6.02 -15.31
C TRP A 260 -13.07 -5.85 -15.38
N GLN A 261 -13.54 -4.77 -16.01
CA GLN A 261 -14.97 -4.45 -16.16
C GLN A 261 -15.72 -4.33 -14.82
N TYR A 262 -15.02 -3.86 -13.79
CA TYR A 262 -15.65 -3.56 -12.51
C TYR A 262 -16.42 -2.21 -12.58
N ASP A 263 -17.19 -1.95 -11.54
CA ASP A 263 -17.94 -0.71 -11.36
C ASP A 263 -17.52 0.05 -10.10
N THR A 264 -16.25 -0.12 -9.70
CA THR A 264 -15.68 0.55 -8.53
C THR A 264 -15.63 2.06 -8.75
N LEU A 265 -16.25 2.80 -7.85
CA LEU A 265 -16.20 4.25 -7.85
C LEU A 265 -14.85 4.73 -7.30
N PHE A 266 -14.22 5.68 -7.98
CA PHE A 266 -12.97 6.31 -7.55
C PHE A 266 -13.22 7.77 -7.16
N ILE A 267 -12.64 8.19 -6.02
CA ILE A 267 -12.66 9.58 -5.56
C ILE A 267 -11.32 9.90 -4.89
N ARG A 268 -10.86 11.14 -5.02
CA ARG A 268 -9.64 11.59 -4.34
C ARG A 268 -9.98 12.14 -2.95
N LEU A 269 -9.06 11.99 -2.00
CA LEU A 269 -9.21 12.53 -0.65
C LEU A 269 -9.35 14.07 -0.67
N THR A 270 -8.66 14.74 -1.60
CA THR A 270 -8.81 16.19 -1.84
C THR A 270 -10.26 16.61 -2.14
N ASP A 271 -11.03 15.76 -2.79
CA ASP A 271 -12.43 16.05 -3.16
C ASP A 271 -13.41 15.81 -1.99
N LEU A 272 -12.94 15.28 -0.85
CA LEU A 272 -13.78 14.97 0.32
C LEU A 272 -13.73 16.03 1.43
N SER A 273 -12.90 17.06 1.32
CA SER A 273 -12.68 18.04 2.41
C SER A 273 -13.97 18.67 2.93
N LYS A 274 -14.87 19.10 2.04
CA LYS A 274 -16.15 19.68 2.41
C LYS A 274 -17.13 18.65 3.01
N ILE A 275 -17.07 17.43 2.54
CA ILE A 275 -17.90 16.32 3.03
C ILE A 275 -17.48 15.94 4.45
N PHE A 276 -16.18 16.03 4.74
CA PHE A 276 -15.61 15.71 6.04
C PHE A 276 -15.66 16.87 7.05
N GLU A 277 -16.20 18.03 6.69
CA GLU A 277 -16.23 19.22 7.52
C GLU A 277 -16.70 18.95 8.96
N ARG A 278 -17.87 18.33 9.10
CA ARG A 278 -18.46 18.03 10.42
C ARG A 278 -17.62 17.02 11.20
N GLY A 279 -17.11 16.02 10.51
CA GLY A 279 -16.20 15.04 11.10
C GLY A 279 -14.90 15.67 11.60
N TYR A 280 -14.33 16.63 10.84
CA TYR A 280 -13.17 17.41 11.29
C TYR A 280 -13.49 18.19 12.57
N GLY A 281 -14.62 18.90 12.59
CA GLY A 281 -15.05 19.66 13.77
C GLY A 281 -15.23 18.76 14.98
N ASN A 282 -15.90 17.63 14.84
CA ASN A 282 -16.11 16.68 15.93
C ASN A 282 -14.79 16.12 16.47
N LEU A 283 -13.86 15.74 15.60
CA LEU A 283 -12.54 15.26 15.99
C LEU A 283 -11.71 16.34 16.72
N LEU A 284 -11.81 17.59 16.31
CA LEU A 284 -11.11 18.71 16.94
C LEU A 284 -11.74 19.09 18.29
N ARG A 285 -13.06 19.09 18.40
CA ARG A 285 -13.76 19.36 19.67
C ARG A 285 -13.46 18.32 20.74
N ASN A 286 -13.34 17.05 20.33
CA ASN A 286 -13.09 15.93 21.24
C ASN A 286 -11.61 15.48 21.21
N PHE A 287 -10.71 16.40 20.86
CA PHE A 287 -9.28 16.09 20.66
C PHE A 287 -8.63 15.48 21.92
N ASP A 288 -9.04 15.87 23.12
CA ASP A 288 -8.44 15.37 24.35
C ASP A 288 -8.67 13.86 24.51
N ASN A 289 -9.91 13.39 24.21
CA ASN A 289 -10.22 11.97 24.22
C ASN A 289 -9.49 11.24 23.10
N TYR A 290 -9.45 11.81 21.88
CA TYR A 290 -8.68 11.28 20.77
C TYR A 290 -7.20 11.11 21.15
N SER A 291 -6.57 12.14 21.69
CA SER A 291 -5.17 12.15 22.11
C SER A 291 -4.89 11.11 23.20
N LYS A 292 -5.76 11.04 24.23
CA LYS A 292 -5.66 10.06 25.33
C LYS A 292 -5.72 8.63 24.82
N ASN A 293 -6.65 8.31 23.92
CA ASN A 293 -6.79 6.98 23.32
C ASN A 293 -5.55 6.60 22.50
N LEU A 294 -5.04 7.52 21.65
CA LEU A 294 -3.82 7.28 20.89
C LEU A 294 -2.62 7.00 21.78
N LYS A 295 -2.44 7.78 22.85
CA LYS A 295 -1.35 7.60 23.80
C LYS A 295 -1.44 6.25 24.50
N GLY A 296 -2.64 5.82 24.90
CA GLY A 296 -2.88 4.52 25.51
C GLY A 296 -2.51 3.37 24.58
N MET A 297 -2.94 3.44 23.32
CA MET A 297 -2.60 2.43 22.31
C MET A 297 -1.10 2.39 21.99
N GLU A 298 -0.43 3.53 21.91
CA GLU A 298 1.02 3.59 21.71
C GLU A 298 1.78 2.92 22.85
N GLN A 299 1.40 3.22 24.10
CA GLN A 299 2.01 2.59 25.28
C GLN A 299 1.81 1.08 25.29
N LEU A 300 0.63 0.61 24.87
CA LEU A 300 0.34 -0.82 24.75
C LEU A 300 1.23 -1.49 23.69
N PHE A 301 1.37 -0.90 22.49
CA PHE A 301 2.25 -1.43 21.44
C PHE A 301 3.72 -1.47 21.88
N LEU A 302 4.18 -0.44 22.61
CA LEU A 302 5.54 -0.40 23.18
C LEU A 302 5.76 -1.52 24.20
N LYS A 303 4.79 -1.74 25.11
CA LYS A 303 4.84 -2.80 26.11
C LYS A 303 4.96 -4.18 25.48
N GLU A 304 4.25 -4.40 24.37
CA GLU A 304 4.23 -5.68 23.65
C GLU A 304 5.40 -5.80 22.64
N GLY A 305 6.30 -4.83 22.56
CA GLY A 305 7.43 -4.84 21.64
C GLY A 305 7.04 -4.79 20.17
N ILE A 306 5.84 -4.28 19.85
CA ILE A 306 5.31 -4.19 18.48
C ILE A 306 5.55 -2.76 17.96
N PRO A 307 6.17 -2.61 16.77
CA PRO A 307 6.30 -1.29 16.15
C PRO A 307 4.92 -0.70 15.86
N SER A 308 4.60 0.45 16.47
CA SER A 308 3.30 1.10 16.28
C SER A 308 3.02 1.51 14.82
N GLY A 309 4.06 1.79 14.04
CA GLY A 309 3.94 2.36 12.70
C GLY A 309 3.42 3.81 12.69
N VAL A 310 3.14 4.37 13.86
CA VAL A 310 2.73 5.75 14.08
C VAL A 310 3.88 6.46 14.82
N SER A 311 4.09 7.75 14.54
CA SER A 311 5.11 8.52 15.24
C SER A 311 4.81 8.55 16.75
N SER A 312 5.85 8.31 17.58
CA SER A 312 5.76 8.30 19.05
C SER A 312 5.25 9.59 19.69
N SER A 313 5.03 10.62 18.92
CA SER A 313 4.46 11.90 19.36
C SER A 313 3.17 12.26 18.63
N SER A 314 2.57 11.32 17.89
CA SER A 314 1.40 11.62 17.05
C SER A 314 0.19 12.10 17.86
N TYR A 315 0.05 11.67 19.11
CA TYR A 315 -0.99 12.13 20.04
C TYR A 315 -0.85 13.60 20.48
N LEU A 316 0.30 14.22 20.26
CA LEU A 316 0.54 15.64 20.55
C LEU A 316 0.07 16.58 19.43
N TYR A 317 -0.22 16.03 18.26
CA TYR A 317 -0.64 16.80 17.09
C TYR A 317 -2.12 16.63 16.84
N SER A 318 -2.75 17.67 16.31
CA SER A 318 -4.17 17.63 15.96
C SER A 318 -4.49 16.53 14.95
N THR A 319 -5.75 16.29 14.71
CA THR A 319 -6.25 15.30 13.74
C THR A 319 -6.05 15.73 12.28
N LEU A 320 -5.70 16.99 12.05
CA LEU A 320 -5.56 17.60 10.74
C LEU A 320 -4.14 18.10 10.46
N TRP A 321 -3.78 18.03 9.18
CA TRP A 321 -2.69 18.77 8.60
C TRP A 321 -3.22 20.13 8.10
N LEU A 322 -2.36 21.16 8.10
CA LEU A 322 -2.63 22.45 7.45
C LEU A 322 -1.70 22.61 6.24
N HIS A 323 -2.26 22.84 5.07
CA HIS A 323 -1.51 22.98 3.83
C HIS A 323 -0.79 24.32 3.76
N CYS A 324 0.34 24.33 3.08
CA CYS A 324 1.18 25.51 2.88
C CYS A 324 1.21 25.91 1.41
N ASN A 325 1.25 27.21 1.15
CA ASN A 325 1.35 27.74 -0.22
C ASN A 325 2.62 27.28 -0.98
N CYS A 326 3.61 26.68 -0.31
CA CYS A 326 4.76 26.05 -0.97
C CYS A 326 4.44 24.66 -1.58
N GLY A 327 3.21 24.18 -1.45
CA GLY A 327 2.78 22.85 -1.92
C GLY A 327 3.00 21.71 -0.92
N SER A 328 3.48 22.02 0.30
CA SER A 328 3.68 21.07 1.40
C SER A 328 2.61 21.27 2.48
N LYS A 329 2.80 20.72 3.68
CA LYS A 329 1.88 20.83 4.81
C LYS A 329 2.60 20.88 6.16
N ALA A 330 1.88 21.31 7.20
CA ALA A 330 2.34 21.35 8.57
C ALA A 330 1.54 20.36 9.44
N ALA A 331 2.21 19.60 10.29
CA ALA A 331 1.56 18.93 11.41
C ALA A 331 1.18 19.99 12.44
N THR A 332 -0.11 20.14 12.71
CA THR A 332 -0.60 21.19 13.59
C THR A 332 -0.81 20.71 15.01
N LYS A 333 -0.65 21.61 15.97
CA LYS A 333 -1.07 21.46 17.35
C LYS A 333 -2.25 22.37 17.62
N ILE A 334 -3.10 21.98 18.56
CA ILE A 334 -4.16 22.85 19.05
C ILE A 334 -3.57 23.78 20.11
N SER A 335 -3.74 25.08 19.90
CA SER A 335 -3.46 26.13 20.88
C SER A 335 -4.71 26.99 21.05
N ASN A 336 -4.87 27.59 22.21
CA ASN A 336 -5.97 28.52 22.51
C ASN A 336 -7.36 27.92 22.23
N ARG A 337 -7.73 26.85 22.94
CA ARG A 337 -9.07 26.30 22.88
C ARG A 337 -9.97 26.97 23.90
N THR A 338 -11.05 27.58 23.44
CA THR A 338 -11.99 28.30 24.30
C THR A 338 -13.42 27.88 23.94
N ALA A 339 -14.18 27.50 24.96
CA ALA A 339 -15.63 27.33 24.81
C ALA A 339 -16.27 28.72 24.76
N LEU A 340 -17.12 28.94 23.77
CA LEU A 340 -17.87 30.18 23.58
C LEU A 340 -19.33 30.01 24.03
N GLN A 341 -20.07 31.11 24.03
CA GLN A 341 -21.54 31.06 24.19
C GLN A 341 -22.14 30.19 23.05
N ASP A 342 -23.34 29.68 23.27
CA ASP A 342 -24.06 28.80 22.33
C ASP A 342 -23.33 27.47 22.02
N ASN A 343 -22.53 26.95 22.97
CA ASN A 343 -21.79 25.69 22.81
C ASN A 343 -20.83 25.64 21.62
N LYS A 344 -20.43 26.78 21.08
CA LYS A 344 -19.39 26.87 20.06
C LYS A 344 -18.00 26.74 20.68
N THR A 345 -17.07 26.25 19.90
CA THR A 345 -15.66 26.12 20.31
C THR A 345 -14.78 26.93 19.36
N SER A 346 -14.00 27.86 19.91
CA SER A 346 -12.92 28.51 19.16
C SER A 346 -11.62 27.80 19.46
N LEU A 347 -10.82 27.53 18.42
CA LEU A 347 -9.48 26.95 18.58
C LEU A 347 -8.53 27.44 17.49
N THR A 348 -7.25 27.39 17.79
CA THR A 348 -6.19 27.70 16.84
C THR A 348 -5.41 26.44 16.49
N LEU A 349 -5.28 26.14 15.20
CA LEU A 349 -4.34 25.15 14.68
C LEU A 349 -3.06 25.85 14.28
N ALA A 350 -1.92 25.39 14.79
CA ALA A 350 -0.63 25.99 14.45
C ALA A 350 0.47 24.94 14.32
N GLY A 351 1.41 25.20 13.39
CA GLY A 351 2.55 24.34 13.16
C GLY A 351 3.55 24.93 12.16
N HIS A 352 4.69 24.28 12.00
CA HIS A 352 5.68 24.66 10.99
C HIS A 352 5.57 23.76 9.78
N CYS A 353 5.54 24.37 8.58
CA CYS A 353 5.58 23.62 7.34
C CYS A 353 6.82 22.70 7.30
N VAL A 354 6.62 21.45 6.88
CA VAL A 354 7.70 20.45 6.84
C VAL A 354 8.80 20.86 5.87
N ASP A 355 8.48 21.54 4.78
CA ASP A 355 9.42 21.96 3.74
C ASP A 355 10.01 23.35 4.01
N CYS A 356 9.23 24.40 3.80
CA CYS A 356 9.72 25.79 3.85
C CYS A 356 9.89 26.35 5.28
N LYS A 357 9.52 25.59 6.31
CA LYS A 357 9.60 25.96 7.74
C LYS A 357 8.76 27.16 8.15
N LYS A 358 7.98 27.74 7.24
CA LYS A 358 7.05 28.84 7.56
C LYS A 358 6.12 28.39 8.69
N TYR A 359 5.92 29.26 9.67
CA TYR A 359 4.89 29.07 10.68
C TYR A 359 3.51 29.31 10.06
N LEU A 360 2.65 28.31 10.20
CA LEU A 360 1.27 28.35 9.74
C LEU A 360 0.36 28.39 10.95
N ARG A 361 -0.70 29.19 10.86
CA ARG A 361 -1.71 29.33 11.90
C ARG A 361 -3.06 29.51 11.23
N SER A 362 -4.07 28.83 11.75
CA SER A 362 -5.47 29.02 11.35
C SER A 362 -6.36 29.02 12.57
N GLU A 363 -7.28 29.98 12.61
CA GLU A 363 -8.28 30.11 13.67
C GLU A 363 -9.62 29.56 13.18
N LEU A 364 -10.14 28.62 13.95
CA LEU A 364 -11.36 27.89 13.62
C LEU A 364 -12.41 28.13 14.68
N MET A 365 -13.63 28.37 14.22
CA MET A 365 -14.84 28.37 15.05
C MET A 365 -15.67 27.14 14.66
N ILE A 366 -15.96 26.29 15.63
CA ILE A 366 -16.68 25.02 15.42
C ILE A 366 -17.99 25.10 16.20
N ASP A 367 -19.09 24.89 15.49
CA ASP A 367 -20.41 24.87 16.12
C ASP A 367 -20.74 23.52 16.79
N VAL A 368 -21.95 23.40 17.35
CA VAL A 368 -22.40 22.19 18.04
C VAL A 368 -22.47 20.97 17.11
N ASP A 369 -22.79 21.20 15.86
CA ASP A 369 -22.94 20.16 14.83
C ASP A 369 -21.62 19.80 14.15
N GLY A 370 -20.52 20.46 14.51
CA GLY A 370 -19.19 20.26 13.95
C GLY A 370 -18.92 21.06 12.68
N ALA A 371 -19.81 21.95 12.23
CA ALA A 371 -19.51 22.84 11.12
C ALA A 371 -18.38 23.80 11.48
N ILE A 372 -17.47 24.04 10.51
CA ILE A 372 -16.24 24.80 10.72
C ILE A 372 -16.32 26.13 9.96
N GLN A 373 -16.09 27.21 10.67
CA GLN A 373 -15.84 28.52 10.09
C GLN A 373 -14.38 28.91 10.32
N CYS A 374 -13.62 29.13 9.26
CA CYS A 374 -12.29 29.69 9.33
C CYS A 374 -12.39 31.22 9.51
N SER A 375 -11.67 31.77 10.50
CA SER A 375 -11.67 33.22 10.76
C SER A 375 -10.62 33.97 9.97
N ASP A 376 -9.79 33.26 9.22
CA ASP A 376 -8.70 33.77 8.37
C ASP A 376 -8.94 33.43 6.89
N SER A 377 -7.91 33.58 6.05
CA SER A 377 -8.00 33.32 4.61
C SER A 377 -8.02 31.82 4.24
N HIS A 378 -7.93 30.90 5.21
CA HIS A 378 -7.97 29.48 4.94
C HIS A 378 -9.40 28.99 4.65
N THR A 379 -9.49 27.91 3.88
CA THR A 379 -10.71 27.21 3.55
C THR A 379 -10.59 25.73 3.99
N LEU A 380 -11.67 24.98 3.94
CA LEU A 380 -11.65 23.54 4.26
C LEU A 380 -10.67 22.75 3.36
N ASN A 381 -10.41 23.22 2.15
CA ASN A 381 -9.46 22.60 1.23
C ASN A 381 -7.99 22.74 1.66
N ASP A 382 -7.72 23.68 2.56
CA ASP A 382 -6.38 23.86 3.13
C ASP A 382 -6.09 22.87 4.27
N PHE A 383 -7.05 21.99 4.58
CA PHE A 383 -6.89 20.96 5.61
C PHE A 383 -6.98 19.57 5.00
N SER A 384 -6.25 18.63 5.59
CA SER A 384 -6.40 17.21 5.30
C SER A 384 -6.28 16.36 6.56
N PRO A 385 -7.00 15.23 6.63
CA PRO A 385 -6.94 14.37 7.80
C PRO A 385 -5.60 13.63 7.88
N ARG A 386 -5.17 13.33 9.09
CA ARG A 386 -4.09 12.39 9.33
C ARG A 386 -4.58 10.95 9.14
N SER A 387 -3.66 9.98 9.03
CA SER A 387 -3.97 8.60 8.62
C SER A 387 -5.05 7.90 9.47
N ILE A 388 -5.01 8.03 10.81
CA ILE A 388 -5.99 7.40 11.71
C ILE A 388 -7.38 8.03 11.54
N PRO A 389 -7.54 9.37 11.54
CA PRO A 389 -8.82 10.03 11.27
C PRO A 389 -9.50 9.64 9.97
N ILE A 390 -8.76 9.28 8.92
CA ILE A 390 -9.37 8.96 7.61
C ILE A 390 -10.46 7.88 7.75
N VAL A 391 -10.17 6.78 8.43
CA VAL A 391 -11.14 5.68 8.56
C VAL A 391 -12.33 6.07 9.42
N LEU A 392 -12.11 6.87 10.47
CA LEU A 392 -13.18 7.41 11.31
C LEU A 392 -14.11 8.31 10.48
N LEU A 393 -13.54 9.19 9.66
CA LEU A 393 -14.31 10.10 8.78
C LEU A 393 -15.06 9.35 7.69
N LEU A 394 -14.47 8.35 7.08
CA LEU A 394 -15.17 7.49 6.13
C LEU A 394 -16.37 6.79 6.78
N SER A 395 -16.23 6.37 8.04
CA SER A 395 -17.31 5.74 8.79
C SER A 395 -18.40 6.76 9.18
N SER A 396 -18.01 7.86 9.82
CA SER A 396 -18.97 8.84 10.34
C SER A 396 -19.65 9.69 9.26
N GLU A 397 -18.96 10.00 8.17
CA GLU A 397 -19.46 10.92 7.14
C GLU A 397 -19.97 10.24 5.88
N LEU A 398 -19.52 9.00 5.57
CA LEU A 398 -19.96 8.25 4.39
C LEU A 398 -20.76 6.99 4.73
N GLY A 399 -20.75 6.57 5.99
CA GLY A 399 -21.47 5.38 6.47
C GLY A 399 -20.99 4.12 5.75
N ILE A 400 -19.67 3.90 5.73
CA ILE A 400 -19.10 2.72 5.10
C ILE A 400 -19.48 1.45 5.87
N SER A 401 -19.87 0.40 5.15
CA SER A 401 -20.24 -0.89 5.75
C SER A 401 -19.06 -1.84 5.90
N CYS A 402 -18.04 -1.68 5.04
CA CYS A 402 -16.83 -2.50 5.07
C CYS A 402 -15.60 -1.68 4.70
N TYR A 403 -14.49 -1.99 5.34
CA TYR A 403 -13.18 -1.41 5.01
C TYR A 403 -12.14 -2.51 4.79
N ALA A 404 -11.65 -2.63 3.54
CA ALA A 404 -10.59 -3.58 3.20
C ALA A 404 -9.20 -2.95 3.35
N SER A 405 -8.36 -3.55 4.19
CA SER A 405 -7.01 -3.11 4.47
C SER A 405 -5.95 -4.17 4.12
N GLY A 406 -4.71 -3.74 3.92
CA GLY A 406 -3.55 -4.63 3.98
C GLY A 406 -3.06 -4.79 5.43
N THR A 407 -2.15 -5.74 5.64
CA THR A 407 -1.57 -6.03 6.98
C THR A 407 -0.94 -4.82 7.65
N ASP A 408 -0.32 -3.92 6.89
CA ASP A 408 0.32 -2.72 7.45
C ASP A 408 -0.72 -1.66 7.86
N GLY A 409 -1.84 -1.57 7.11
CA GLY A 409 -2.95 -0.66 7.42
C GLY A 409 -3.74 -1.04 8.66
N MET A 410 -3.71 -2.32 9.07
CA MET A 410 -4.37 -2.82 10.27
C MET A 410 -3.95 -2.05 11.54
N ARG A 411 -2.71 -1.57 11.61
CA ARG A 411 -2.23 -0.77 12.74
C ARG A 411 -3.07 0.47 12.95
N TYR A 412 -3.35 1.21 11.87
CA TYR A 412 -4.18 2.43 11.94
C TYR A 412 -5.61 2.14 12.38
N ILE A 413 -6.16 1.01 11.94
CA ILE A 413 -7.49 0.57 12.35
C ILE A 413 -7.51 0.21 13.84
N LEU A 414 -6.50 -0.51 14.34
CA LEU A 414 -6.37 -0.85 15.77
C LEU A 414 -6.26 0.40 16.64
N PHE A 415 -5.45 1.38 16.22
CA PHE A 415 -5.36 2.67 16.93
C PHE A 415 -6.71 3.40 16.94
N GLY A 416 -7.50 3.26 15.88
CA GLY A 416 -8.83 3.86 15.76
C GLY A 416 -9.94 3.09 16.49
N ASN A 417 -9.75 1.81 16.81
CA ASN A 417 -10.83 0.94 17.28
C ASN A 417 -11.60 1.47 18.49
N THR A 418 -10.88 1.97 19.49
CA THR A 418 -11.49 2.57 20.69
C THR A 418 -12.23 3.88 20.41
N LEU A 419 -11.94 4.51 19.27
CA LEU A 419 -12.49 5.80 18.86
C LEU A 419 -13.80 5.65 18.08
N PHE A 420 -14.10 4.47 17.45
CA PHE A 420 -15.33 4.30 16.68
C PHE A 420 -16.58 4.49 17.56
N LYS A 421 -16.57 4.01 18.79
CA LYS A 421 -17.70 4.17 19.72
C LYS A 421 -18.01 5.63 20.03
N GLU A 422 -17.00 6.49 20.01
CA GLU A 422 -17.12 7.90 20.32
C GLU A 422 -17.41 8.76 19.08
N PHE A 423 -16.69 8.51 17.99
CA PHE A 423 -16.71 9.35 16.78
C PHE A 423 -17.61 8.81 15.67
N SER A 424 -18.02 7.57 15.75
CA SER A 424 -18.94 6.94 14.79
C SER A 424 -19.84 5.91 15.50
N PRO A 425 -20.59 6.32 16.54
CA PRO A 425 -21.34 5.40 17.39
C PRO A 425 -22.40 4.60 16.60
N ASN A 426 -22.95 5.19 15.57
CA ASN A 426 -24.01 4.60 14.75
C ASN A 426 -23.47 3.76 13.58
N ASN A 427 -22.17 3.70 13.38
CA ASN A 427 -21.57 2.98 12.27
C ASN A 427 -20.13 2.52 12.53
N THR A 428 -19.95 1.25 12.84
CA THR A 428 -18.64 0.61 12.88
C THR A 428 -18.54 -0.35 11.70
N PRO A 429 -17.66 -0.11 10.72
CA PRO A 429 -17.57 -0.97 9.55
C PRO A 429 -16.97 -2.34 9.87
N VAL A 430 -17.30 -3.35 9.07
CA VAL A 430 -16.58 -4.63 9.07
C VAL A 430 -15.18 -4.41 8.51
N PHE A 431 -14.15 -4.74 9.27
CA PHE A 431 -12.77 -4.65 8.83
C PHE A 431 -12.28 -5.97 8.27
N ILE A 432 -11.78 -5.95 7.03
CA ILE A 432 -11.21 -7.12 6.38
C ILE A 432 -9.75 -6.86 6.08
N VAL A 433 -8.89 -7.85 6.35
CA VAL A 433 -7.46 -7.77 6.08
C VAL A 433 -7.07 -8.84 5.08
N TRP A 434 -6.43 -8.42 4.00
CA TRP A 434 -5.83 -9.34 3.05
C TRP A 434 -4.32 -9.15 2.99
N PRO A 435 -3.52 -10.26 3.05
CA PRO A 435 -2.07 -10.17 2.93
C PRO A 435 -1.67 -9.67 1.54
N ALA A 436 -0.67 -8.78 1.53
CA ALA A 436 -0.18 -8.18 0.30
C ALA A 436 0.75 -9.09 -0.52
N ARG A 437 1.15 -10.25 0.02
CA ARG A 437 2.09 -11.17 -0.62
C ARG A 437 1.37 -12.26 -1.38
N ASP A 438 1.87 -12.53 -2.59
CA ASP A 438 1.58 -13.72 -3.36
C ASP A 438 2.85 -14.55 -3.50
N SER A 439 2.68 -15.87 -3.63
CA SER A 439 3.71 -16.73 -4.19
C SER A 439 3.36 -16.96 -5.65
N TYR A 440 4.07 -16.31 -6.54
CA TYR A 440 3.97 -16.59 -7.98
C TYR A 440 5.36 -16.52 -8.61
N TYR A 441 5.50 -17.21 -9.73
CA TYR A 441 6.76 -17.28 -10.45
C TYR A 441 6.58 -16.82 -11.89
N GLY A 442 6.86 -15.55 -12.14
CA GLY A 442 7.02 -15.00 -13.48
C GLY A 442 8.39 -15.35 -14.07
N PHE A 443 8.66 -14.88 -15.28
CA PHE A 443 9.93 -15.18 -15.95
C PHE A 443 11.16 -14.72 -15.16
N ALA A 444 11.08 -13.57 -14.49
CA ALA A 444 12.22 -13.01 -13.75
C ALA A 444 12.49 -13.75 -12.43
N GLN A 445 11.45 -14.19 -11.71
CA GLN A 445 11.60 -15.07 -10.55
C GLN A 445 12.15 -16.42 -10.96
N SER A 446 11.71 -16.98 -12.08
CA SER A 446 12.23 -18.23 -12.65
C SER A 446 13.69 -18.08 -13.06
N GLU A 447 14.11 -16.94 -13.66
CA GLU A 447 15.51 -16.63 -13.95
C GLU A 447 16.35 -16.57 -12.67
N ALA A 448 15.83 -15.94 -11.62
CA ALA A 448 16.50 -15.83 -10.34
C ALA A 448 16.78 -17.22 -9.72
N LEU A 449 15.78 -18.09 -9.68
CA LEU A 449 15.89 -19.45 -9.14
C LEU A 449 16.90 -20.31 -9.92
N ARG A 450 16.86 -20.24 -11.24
CA ARG A 450 17.83 -20.97 -12.10
C ARG A 450 19.28 -20.51 -11.86
N SER A 451 19.48 -19.25 -11.51
CA SER A 451 20.83 -18.69 -11.29
C SER A 451 21.59 -19.34 -10.13
N ILE A 452 20.88 -19.90 -9.16
CA ILE A 452 21.46 -20.59 -7.99
C ILE A 452 21.27 -22.11 -8.04
N GLN A 453 20.73 -22.66 -9.13
CA GLN A 453 20.47 -24.09 -9.32
C GLN A 453 19.67 -24.72 -8.17
N LEU A 454 18.82 -23.96 -7.51
CA LEU A 454 17.94 -24.48 -6.47
C LEU A 454 16.82 -25.31 -7.10
N THR A 455 16.78 -26.58 -6.69
CA THR A 455 15.73 -27.53 -7.07
C THR A 455 14.55 -27.51 -6.10
N ASN A 456 14.69 -26.91 -4.92
CA ASN A 456 13.68 -26.85 -3.86
C ASN A 456 13.49 -25.43 -3.32
N PHE A 457 12.35 -24.84 -3.59
CA PHE A 457 11.98 -23.47 -3.22
C PHE A 457 11.80 -23.23 -1.71
N GLY A 458 11.69 -24.28 -0.92
CA GLY A 458 11.38 -24.20 0.51
C GLY A 458 12.55 -23.89 1.44
N ASN A 459 13.79 -23.78 0.95
CA ASN A 459 14.99 -23.74 1.81
C ASN A 459 16.00 -22.64 1.50
N MET A 460 15.54 -21.46 1.07
CA MET A 460 16.45 -20.31 0.86
C MET A 460 17.17 -19.91 2.15
N ASP A 461 16.45 -19.83 3.26
CA ASP A 461 17.05 -19.49 4.57
C ASP A 461 18.13 -20.52 4.97
N GLY A 462 17.88 -21.81 4.73
CA GLY A 462 18.85 -22.87 4.95
C GLY A 462 20.09 -22.71 4.08
N TYR A 463 19.91 -22.42 2.79
CA TYR A 463 21.03 -22.20 1.87
C TYR A 463 21.89 -20.98 2.24
N VAL A 464 21.26 -19.86 2.56
CA VAL A 464 21.97 -18.66 3.06
C VAL A 464 22.69 -18.96 4.37
N GLY A 465 22.04 -19.68 5.28
CA GLY A 465 22.65 -20.12 6.56
C GLY A 465 23.89 -21.00 6.37
N GLU A 466 23.86 -21.92 5.39
CA GLU A 466 25.04 -22.73 5.05
C GLU A 466 26.21 -21.89 4.50
N LEU A 467 25.90 -20.92 3.63
CA LEU A 467 26.90 -20.00 3.08
C LEU A 467 27.54 -19.15 4.19
N ASP A 468 26.74 -18.65 5.14
CA ASP A 468 27.22 -17.91 6.30
C ASP A 468 28.14 -18.74 7.18
N GLN A 469 27.79 -20.00 7.43
CA GLN A 469 28.66 -20.93 8.18
C GLN A 469 29.98 -21.20 7.45
N LYS A 470 29.92 -21.42 6.12
CA LYS A 470 31.11 -21.60 5.28
C LYS A 470 31.99 -20.35 5.34
N GLU A 471 31.45 -19.16 5.18
CA GLU A 471 32.20 -17.90 5.24
C GLU A 471 32.90 -17.72 6.60
N LYS A 472 32.20 -18.00 7.72
CA LYS A 472 32.79 -17.95 9.06
C LYS A 472 33.95 -18.95 9.22
N ARG A 473 33.82 -20.19 8.72
CA ARG A 473 34.90 -21.20 8.75
C ARG A 473 36.13 -20.71 8.00
N PHE A 474 35.97 -20.15 6.79
CA PHE A 474 37.09 -19.60 6.02
C PHE A 474 37.73 -18.40 6.71
N GLN A 475 36.92 -17.50 7.30
CA GLN A 475 37.47 -16.39 8.07
C GLN A 475 38.31 -16.85 9.26
N SER A 476 37.88 -17.91 9.96
CA SER A 476 38.59 -18.50 11.07
C SER A 476 39.88 -19.19 10.61
N ALA A 477 39.90 -19.81 9.43
CA ALA A 477 41.08 -20.44 8.84
C ALA A 477 42.12 -19.42 8.33
N ILE A 478 41.68 -18.31 7.77
CA ILE A 478 42.54 -17.27 7.20
C ILE A 478 43.30 -16.49 8.31
N THR A 479 42.66 -16.25 9.44
CA THR A 479 43.24 -15.41 10.52
C THR A 479 44.57 -15.94 11.08
N PRO A 480 44.70 -17.25 11.43
CA PRO A 480 46.00 -17.83 11.87
C PRO A 480 47.08 -17.69 10.82
N ILE A 481 46.76 -17.97 9.55
CA ILE A 481 47.72 -17.92 8.43
C ILE A 481 48.23 -16.50 8.19
N LEU A 482 47.37 -15.50 8.36
CA LEU A 482 47.80 -14.09 8.32
C LEU A 482 48.78 -13.75 9.45
N ASN A 483 48.55 -14.27 10.65
CA ASN A 483 49.45 -14.07 11.77
C ASN A 483 50.81 -14.76 11.54
N GLU A 484 50.80 -16.00 11.07
CA GLU A 484 51.99 -16.76 10.69
C GLU A 484 52.79 -16.04 9.60
N ARG A 485 52.13 -15.56 8.54
CA ARG A 485 52.75 -14.73 7.50
C ARG A 485 53.47 -13.52 8.10
N ASN A 486 52.81 -12.81 9.00
CA ASN A 486 53.38 -11.60 9.61
C ASN A 486 54.58 -11.92 10.51
N GLN A 487 54.60 -13.08 11.19
CA GLN A 487 55.74 -13.55 11.96
C GLN A 487 56.91 -13.96 11.06
N THR A 488 56.64 -14.70 9.98
CA THR A 488 57.63 -15.16 9.00
C THR A 488 58.31 -13.99 8.29
N ILE A 489 57.54 -12.96 7.94
CA ILE A 489 58.09 -11.70 7.40
C ILE A 489 59.07 -11.05 8.40
N ARG A 490 58.69 -10.97 9.67
CA ARG A 490 59.54 -10.41 10.74
C ARG A 490 60.83 -11.19 10.95
N GLN A 491 60.82 -12.49 10.67
CA GLN A 491 61.97 -13.38 10.82
C GLN A 491 62.87 -13.49 9.58
N GLY A 492 62.51 -12.84 8.47
CA GLY A 492 63.29 -12.85 7.23
C GLY A 492 63.34 -14.16 6.45
N LYS A 493 62.47 -15.15 6.76
CA LYS A 493 62.44 -16.49 6.15
C LYS A 493 61.70 -16.49 4.81
N GLN A 494 62.37 -16.43 3.69
CA GLN A 494 61.79 -16.22 2.36
C GLN A 494 61.06 -17.45 1.79
N THR A 495 61.62 -18.65 1.89
CA THR A 495 60.99 -19.90 1.39
C THR A 495 59.70 -20.25 2.10
N ALA A 496 59.66 -20.17 3.41
CA ALA A 496 58.44 -20.40 4.19
C ALA A 496 57.35 -19.36 3.90
N ARG A 497 57.72 -18.17 3.43
CA ARG A 497 56.79 -17.10 3.03
C ARG A 497 56.02 -17.45 1.77
N ASP A 498 56.62 -18.07 0.77
CA ASP A 498 56.00 -18.37 -0.52
C ASP A 498 54.94 -19.48 -0.40
N ASP A 499 55.16 -20.48 0.44
CA ASP A 499 54.19 -21.52 0.77
C ASP A 499 52.97 -20.94 1.51
N ILE A 500 53.20 -20.07 2.50
CA ILE A 500 52.13 -19.38 3.25
C ILE A 500 51.32 -18.47 2.33
N LEU A 501 51.94 -17.76 1.40
CA LEU A 501 51.27 -16.91 0.44
C LEU A 501 50.40 -17.70 -0.55
N SER A 502 50.91 -18.86 -1.02
CA SER A 502 50.15 -19.76 -1.91
C SER A 502 48.87 -20.28 -1.22
N ASN A 503 49.03 -20.77 0.03
CA ASN A 503 47.89 -21.23 0.82
C ASN A 503 46.89 -20.11 1.12
N LEU A 504 47.38 -18.93 1.52
CA LEU A 504 46.54 -17.77 1.76
C LEU A 504 45.81 -17.31 0.50
N PHE A 505 46.45 -17.39 -0.67
CA PHE A 505 45.83 -17.05 -1.95
C PHE A 505 44.66 -17.99 -2.27
N SER A 506 44.86 -19.31 -2.13
CA SER A 506 43.83 -20.32 -2.35
C SER A 506 42.60 -20.08 -1.43
N LEU A 507 42.83 -19.95 -0.12
CA LEU A 507 41.76 -19.70 0.85
C LEU A 507 41.01 -18.39 0.61
N LYS A 508 41.70 -17.33 0.20
CA LYS A 508 41.06 -16.06 -0.17
C LYS A 508 40.26 -16.17 -1.47
N GLN A 509 40.71 -16.99 -2.41
CA GLN A 509 39.96 -17.25 -3.64
C GLN A 509 38.66 -17.99 -3.32
N GLU A 510 38.71 -19.02 -2.48
CA GLU A 510 37.50 -19.74 -2.02
C GLU A 510 36.56 -18.83 -1.21
N GLN A 511 37.09 -18.00 -0.31
CA GLN A 511 36.29 -17.03 0.42
C GLN A 511 35.59 -16.04 -0.53
N ARG A 512 36.29 -15.58 -1.59
CA ARG A 512 35.67 -14.71 -2.61
C ARG A 512 34.52 -15.41 -3.36
N MET A 513 34.70 -16.70 -3.69
CA MET A 513 33.62 -17.48 -4.32
C MET A 513 32.40 -17.59 -3.41
N ILE A 514 32.58 -17.92 -2.14
CA ILE A 514 31.48 -18.01 -1.18
C ILE A 514 30.76 -16.66 -1.01
N ARG A 515 31.52 -15.56 -0.91
CA ARG A 515 30.94 -14.22 -0.86
C ARG A 515 30.14 -13.87 -2.13
N SER A 516 30.63 -14.31 -3.28
CA SER A 516 29.89 -14.13 -4.55
C SER A 516 28.60 -14.94 -4.57
N GLN A 517 28.64 -16.19 -4.12
CA GLN A 517 27.44 -17.04 -4.00
C GLN A 517 26.44 -16.46 -3.00
N ARG A 518 26.91 -15.97 -1.85
CA ARG A 518 26.06 -15.31 -0.86
C ARG A 518 25.37 -14.08 -1.42
N LYS A 519 26.11 -13.19 -2.09
CA LYS A 519 25.51 -12.02 -2.77
C LYS A 519 24.49 -12.42 -3.83
N LEU A 520 24.73 -13.52 -4.53
CA LEU A 520 23.77 -14.04 -5.50
C LEU A 520 22.51 -14.56 -4.78
N ALA A 521 22.67 -15.28 -3.67
CA ALA A 521 21.56 -15.76 -2.86
C ALA A 521 20.70 -14.61 -2.30
N GLU A 522 21.33 -13.56 -1.77
CA GLU A 522 20.65 -12.34 -1.31
C GLU A 522 19.85 -11.67 -2.44
N LYS A 523 20.39 -11.60 -3.65
CA LYS A 523 19.66 -11.08 -4.82
C LYS A 523 18.45 -11.92 -5.19
N VAL A 524 18.60 -13.24 -5.15
CA VAL A 524 17.52 -14.18 -5.43
C VAL A 524 16.43 -14.05 -4.37
N GLU A 525 16.79 -14.01 -3.10
CA GLU A 525 15.86 -13.79 -2.01
C GLU A 525 15.08 -12.50 -2.18
N ASN A 526 15.76 -11.39 -2.48
CA ASN A 526 15.10 -10.10 -2.74
C ASN A 526 14.14 -10.17 -3.92
N ALA A 527 14.54 -10.84 -5.02
CA ALA A 527 13.67 -10.99 -6.20
C ALA A 527 12.42 -11.84 -5.90
N LEU A 528 12.53 -12.86 -5.04
CA LEU A 528 11.43 -13.76 -4.68
C LEU A 528 10.50 -13.19 -3.59
N THR A 529 11.06 -12.39 -2.66
CA THR A 529 10.30 -11.82 -1.53
C THR A 529 9.74 -10.43 -1.81
N LEU A 530 10.02 -9.87 -2.98
CA LEU A 530 9.53 -8.57 -3.42
C LEU A 530 8.00 -8.53 -3.43
N ARG A 531 7.44 -7.36 -3.15
CA ARG A 531 6.04 -7.01 -3.45
C ARG A 531 6.02 -6.31 -4.82
N PRO A 532 5.81 -7.03 -5.92
CA PRO A 532 6.00 -6.45 -7.23
C PRO A 532 4.89 -5.48 -7.61
N SER A 533 5.24 -4.57 -8.49
CA SER A 533 4.29 -3.71 -9.18
C SER A 533 3.29 -4.53 -9.98
N VAL A 534 2.09 -3.98 -10.20
CA VAL A 534 1.07 -4.56 -11.08
C VAL A 534 1.58 -4.81 -12.50
N ILE A 535 2.59 -4.06 -12.96
CA ILE A 535 3.23 -4.30 -14.27
C ILE A 535 3.82 -5.71 -14.36
N ASP A 536 4.45 -6.21 -13.29
CA ASP A 536 5.04 -7.55 -13.29
C ASP A 536 3.97 -8.62 -13.52
N TYR A 537 2.82 -8.49 -12.85
CA TYR A 537 1.66 -9.37 -13.07
C TYR A 537 1.09 -9.20 -14.49
N ALA A 538 0.89 -7.97 -14.92
CA ALA A 538 0.34 -7.68 -16.24
C ALA A 538 1.20 -8.26 -17.36
N ILE A 539 2.52 -8.15 -17.27
CA ILE A 539 3.46 -8.69 -18.26
C ILE A 539 3.43 -10.22 -18.24
N ASN A 540 3.54 -10.85 -17.05
CA ASN A 540 3.66 -12.31 -16.95
C ASN A 540 2.35 -13.05 -17.32
N PHE A 541 1.19 -12.52 -16.91
CA PHE A 541 -0.09 -13.23 -17.02
C PHE A 541 -1.12 -12.51 -17.90
N GLY A 542 -0.97 -11.20 -18.09
CA GLY A 542 -2.05 -10.33 -18.56
C GLY A 542 -2.97 -9.92 -17.42
N LEU A 543 -3.72 -8.85 -17.60
CA LEU A 543 -4.58 -8.28 -16.54
C LEU A 543 -5.78 -9.16 -16.20
N GLU A 544 -6.43 -9.78 -17.18
CA GLU A 544 -7.58 -10.68 -16.97
C GLU A 544 -7.20 -11.91 -16.15
N GLN A 545 -6.11 -12.60 -16.53
CA GLN A 545 -5.65 -13.77 -15.78
C GLN A 545 -5.20 -13.40 -14.37
N THR A 546 -4.59 -12.23 -14.20
CA THR A 546 -4.22 -11.72 -12.89
C THR A 546 -5.44 -11.54 -11.99
N GLU A 547 -6.50 -10.93 -12.50
CA GLU A 547 -7.77 -10.77 -11.77
C GLU A 547 -8.37 -12.12 -11.38
N MET A 548 -8.48 -13.03 -12.36
CA MET A 548 -9.04 -14.36 -12.14
C MET A 548 -8.26 -15.14 -11.06
N HIS A 549 -6.94 -15.09 -11.08
CA HIS A 549 -6.10 -15.72 -10.06
C HIS A 549 -6.35 -15.14 -8.66
N TRP A 550 -6.46 -13.82 -8.55
CA TRP A 550 -6.75 -13.18 -7.26
C TRP A 550 -8.16 -13.46 -6.78
N ARG A 551 -9.15 -13.45 -7.67
CA ARG A 551 -10.54 -13.80 -7.35
C ARG A 551 -10.66 -15.25 -6.85
N ASN A 552 -10.04 -16.19 -7.54
CA ASN A 552 -9.99 -17.60 -7.11
C ASN A 552 -9.27 -17.74 -5.76
N GLY A 553 -8.19 -17.01 -5.57
CA GLY A 553 -7.47 -16.96 -4.29
C GLY A 553 -8.36 -16.50 -3.13
N VAL A 554 -9.29 -15.55 -3.36
CA VAL A 554 -10.27 -15.13 -2.35
C VAL A 554 -11.26 -16.25 -2.04
N LEU A 555 -11.84 -16.84 -3.08
CA LEU A 555 -12.93 -17.81 -2.94
C LEU A 555 -12.47 -19.15 -2.33
N TYR A 556 -11.27 -19.61 -2.69
CA TYR A 556 -10.77 -20.93 -2.31
C TYR A 556 -9.75 -20.92 -1.17
N ASN A 557 -9.42 -19.73 -0.62
CA ASN A 557 -8.53 -19.65 0.52
C ASN A 557 -9.33 -19.64 1.82
N ASP A 558 -9.29 -20.73 2.57
CA ASP A 558 -9.96 -20.88 3.87
C ASP A 558 -9.46 -19.86 4.92
N ASN A 559 -8.37 -19.17 4.65
CA ASN A 559 -7.82 -18.16 5.55
C ASN A 559 -7.20 -16.98 4.77
N LEU A 560 -7.91 -15.84 4.78
CA LEU A 560 -7.48 -14.60 4.14
C LEU A 560 -6.10 -14.08 4.63
N ASN A 561 -5.65 -14.55 5.79
CA ASN A 561 -4.35 -14.17 6.36
C ASN A 561 -3.19 -15.01 5.80
N ARG A 562 -3.45 -16.06 5.03
CA ARG A 562 -2.41 -16.84 4.36
C ARG A 562 -2.09 -16.25 2.98
N PRO A 563 -0.82 -16.24 2.56
CA PRO A 563 -0.46 -15.86 1.21
C PRO A 563 -1.16 -16.77 0.20
N ASN A 564 -1.72 -16.20 -0.85
CA ASN A 564 -2.21 -16.98 -1.97
C ASN A 564 -1.03 -17.58 -2.72
N ASN A 565 -1.00 -18.91 -2.80
CA ASN A 565 -0.12 -19.59 -3.74
C ASN A 565 -0.80 -19.51 -5.11
N ILE A 566 -0.37 -18.57 -5.94
CA ILE A 566 -0.69 -18.61 -7.36
C ILE A 566 0.15 -19.74 -7.92
N SER A 567 -0.41 -20.95 -7.95
CA SER A 567 0.12 -22.04 -8.75
C SER A 567 -0.10 -21.64 -10.21
N SER A 568 0.82 -20.82 -10.72
CA SER A 568 0.86 -20.64 -12.15
C SER A 568 1.32 -21.98 -12.73
N GLU A 569 0.52 -22.61 -13.55
CA GLU A 569 1.00 -23.32 -14.71
C GLU A 569 1.75 -22.29 -15.58
N SER A 570 2.72 -21.58 -14.99
CA SER A 570 3.56 -20.70 -15.75
C SER A 570 4.44 -21.60 -16.61
N ASN A 571 4.22 -21.55 -17.91
CA ASN A 571 5.02 -22.20 -18.95
C ASN A 571 6.54 -21.89 -18.86
N PHE A 572 7.00 -21.29 -17.77
CA PHE A 572 8.39 -20.97 -17.45
C PHE A 572 9.07 -22.02 -16.54
N PHE A 573 8.31 -22.99 -15.98
CA PHE A 573 8.85 -24.13 -15.27
C PHE A 573 8.96 -25.32 -16.22
N ILE A 574 10.14 -25.57 -16.73
CA ILE A 574 10.57 -26.85 -17.29
C ILE A 574 11.92 -27.20 -16.65
#